data_c70207b2cbe8f2bb91a18bea6fb05f15
#
_entry.id   c70207b2cbe8f2bb91a18bea6fb05f15
#
_cell.length_a   1.000
_cell.length_b   1.000
_cell.length_c   1.000
_cell.angle_alpha   90.00
_cell.angle_beta   90.00
_cell.angle_gamma   90.00
#
_symmetry.space_group_name_H-M   'P 1'
#
loop_
_entity.id
_entity.type
_entity.pdbx_description
1 polymer ?
#
loop_
_entity_poly.entity_id
_entity_poly.type
_entity_poly.pdbx_seq_one_letter_code
_entity_poly.pdbx_strand_id
1 'polypeptide(L)'
;MKISKKATTIAVINQKGGTGKTTTCENLGVGLAMEGKKVLLVDADPQGSLTVSMGWQDPDALPTTLSTLMQKAMNDQCIPPGEGILHHAEGVDLIPANIELAGLEVALVNTMSREKVMKQVLDSAKREYDFILLDCTPSLGMLTVNALAAADTTLIPVQAQYLSAKGLEQLLQTVQKVRRQINPKLKIEGILLTMTDSRTNYGQQIDNLIRGAYGSKIKVFDQTIPRSVRAAEISAVGKSIFQHDPKGKVAEAYRSLTKTNY
;
A
#
# COMPACT_ATOMS: atom_id res chain seq x y z
N MET A 1 5.67 -9.69 -31.54
CA MET A 1 5.61 -10.00 -30.09
C MET A 1 5.10 -8.76 -29.37
N LYS A 2 3.88 -8.77 -28.82
CA LYS A 2 3.44 -7.69 -27.91
C LYS A 2 4.32 -7.79 -26.66
N ILE A 3 5.08 -6.75 -26.37
CA ILE A 3 5.78 -6.62 -25.08
C ILE A 3 4.67 -6.65 -24.02
N SER A 4 4.59 -7.73 -23.24
CA SER A 4 3.64 -7.82 -22.12
C SER A 4 3.92 -6.66 -21.18
N LYS A 5 2.96 -5.76 -21.04
CA LYS A 5 3.05 -4.63 -20.11
C LYS A 5 3.12 -5.23 -18.70
N LYS A 6 4.23 -5.04 -18.04
CA LYS A 6 4.42 -5.49 -16.66
C LYS A 6 3.65 -4.56 -15.72
N ALA A 7 3.00 -5.11 -14.69
CA ALA A 7 2.28 -4.33 -13.70
C ALA A 7 3.14 -3.24 -13.07
N THR A 8 2.55 -2.07 -12.81
CA THR A 8 3.15 -1.06 -11.94
C THR A 8 2.91 -1.47 -10.48
N THR A 9 3.99 -1.66 -9.73
CA THR A 9 3.91 -2.02 -8.30
C THR A 9 4.12 -0.78 -7.44
N ILE A 10 3.15 -0.47 -6.58
CA ILE A 10 3.12 0.72 -5.71
C ILE A 10 3.16 0.28 -4.25
N ALA A 11 4.19 0.67 -3.50
CA ALA A 11 4.24 0.46 -2.05
C ALA A 11 3.62 1.66 -1.32
N VAL A 12 2.57 1.43 -0.55
CA VAL A 12 1.92 2.43 0.30
C VAL A 12 2.56 2.39 1.67
N ILE A 13 3.41 3.36 1.99
CA ILE A 13 4.29 3.32 3.16
C ILE A 13 4.17 4.55 4.05
N ASN A 14 4.19 4.33 5.35
CA ASN A 14 4.51 5.32 6.37
C ASN A 14 4.83 4.59 7.68
N GLN A 15 5.89 5.00 8.38
CA GLN A 15 6.25 4.39 9.67
C GLN A 15 5.28 4.74 10.80
N LYS A 16 4.46 5.79 10.64
CA LYS A 16 3.44 6.16 11.62
C LYS A 16 2.17 5.33 11.39
N GLY A 17 1.63 4.75 12.47
CA GLY A 17 0.31 4.13 12.47
C GLY A 17 -0.80 5.16 12.25
N GLY A 18 -1.95 4.72 11.71
CA GLY A 18 -3.13 5.58 11.56
C GLY A 18 -3.01 6.69 10.51
N THR A 19 -2.09 6.60 9.55
CA THR A 19 -1.94 7.60 8.48
C THR A 19 -2.83 7.33 7.26
N GLY A 20 -3.66 6.28 7.30
CA GLY A 20 -4.55 5.90 6.21
C GLY A 20 -3.86 5.09 5.10
N LYS A 21 -2.79 4.33 5.40
CA LYS A 21 -2.14 3.43 4.44
C LYS A 21 -3.12 2.40 3.88
N THR A 22 -3.70 1.60 4.75
CA THR A 22 -4.69 0.56 4.40
C THR A 22 -5.88 1.13 3.64
N THR A 23 -6.49 2.19 4.17
CA THR A 23 -7.61 2.89 3.50
C THR A 23 -7.21 3.41 2.12
N THR A 24 -5.98 3.91 1.96
CA THR A 24 -5.48 4.38 0.66
C THR A 24 -5.23 3.21 -0.28
N CYS A 25 -4.61 2.13 0.19
CA CYS A 25 -4.33 0.94 -0.62
C CYS A 25 -5.64 0.33 -1.16
N GLU A 26 -6.62 0.11 -0.28
CA GLU A 26 -7.95 -0.40 -0.61
C GLU A 26 -8.65 0.49 -1.63
N ASN A 27 -8.86 1.77 -1.30
CA ASN A 27 -9.71 2.63 -2.11
C ASN A 27 -9.03 3.11 -3.41
N LEU A 28 -7.71 3.23 -3.44
CA LEU A 28 -6.99 3.44 -4.70
C LEU A 28 -7.11 2.21 -5.60
N GLY A 29 -6.96 1.00 -5.03
CA GLY A 29 -7.08 -0.25 -5.77
C GLY A 29 -8.47 -0.44 -6.37
N VAL A 30 -9.53 -0.30 -5.57
CA VAL A 30 -10.91 -0.37 -6.05
C VAL A 30 -11.19 0.73 -7.08
N GLY A 31 -10.72 1.96 -6.85
CA GLY A 31 -10.84 3.05 -7.81
C GLY A 31 -10.21 2.72 -9.18
N LEU A 32 -9.02 2.11 -9.18
CA LEU A 32 -8.36 1.63 -10.41
C LEU A 32 -9.17 0.51 -11.10
N ALA A 33 -9.74 -0.42 -10.33
CA ALA A 33 -10.59 -1.48 -10.88
C ALA A 33 -11.86 -0.90 -11.52
N MET A 34 -12.46 0.13 -10.93
CA MET A 34 -13.58 0.86 -11.51
C MET A 34 -13.23 1.55 -12.85
N GLU A 35 -11.96 1.89 -13.06
CA GLU A 35 -11.43 2.40 -14.35
C GLU A 35 -11.00 1.26 -15.31
N GLY A 36 -11.39 0.01 -15.02
CA GLY A 36 -11.15 -1.16 -15.87
C GLY A 36 -9.75 -1.74 -15.79
N LYS A 37 -8.95 -1.40 -14.76
CA LYS A 37 -7.62 -1.98 -14.54
C LYS A 37 -7.72 -3.28 -13.78
N LYS A 38 -6.83 -4.22 -14.09
CA LYS A 38 -6.63 -5.42 -13.27
C LYS A 38 -5.73 -5.08 -12.10
N VAL A 39 -6.23 -5.21 -10.89
CA VAL A 39 -5.55 -4.76 -9.66
C VAL A 39 -5.38 -5.91 -8.67
N LEU A 40 -4.15 -6.08 -8.18
CA LEU A 40 -3.83 -6.96 -7.07
C LEU A 40 -3.46 -6.10 -5.87
N LEU A 41 -4.17 -6.29 -4.77
CA LEU A 41 -3.83 -5.79 -3.45
C LEU A 41 -2.97 -6.82 -2.73
N VAL A 42 -2.00 -6.39 -1.97
CA VAL A 42 -1.15 -7.27 -1.15
C VAL A 42 -1.08 -6.69 0.24
N ASP A 43 -1.61 -7.42 1.19
CA ASP A 43 -1.49 -7.07 2.60
C ASP A 43 -0.09 -7.49 3.09
N ALA A 44 0.74 -6.52 3.42
CA ALA A 44 2.10 -6.74 3.92
C ALA A 44 2.26 -6.29 5.38
N ASP A 45 1.14 -6.22 6.12
CA ASP A 45 1.12 -5.95 7.55
C ASP A 45 0.71 -7.22 8.31
N PRO A 46 1.48 -7.69 9.31
CA PRO A 46 1.10 -8.82 10.16
C PRO A 46 -0.25 -8.67 10.88
N GLN A 47 -0.74 -7.43 11.00
CA GLN A 47 -2.06 -7.17 11.58
C GLN A 47 -3.23 -7.56 10.67
N GLY A 48 -2.97 -7.86 9.39
CA GLY A 48 -4.00 -8.27 8.43
C GLY A 48 -5.08 -7.22 8.20
N SER A 49 -4.75 -5.94 8.38
CA SER A 49 -5.75 -4.86 8.38
C SER A 49 -6.43 -4.68 7.02
N LEU A 50 -5.69 -4.82 5.93
CA LEU A 50 -6.26 -4.77 4.58
C LEU A 50 -7.12 -6.00 4.32
N THR A 51 -6.68 -7.18 4.77
CA THR A 51 -7.41 -8.44 4.65
C THR A 51 -8.78 -8.35 5.32
N VAL A 52 -8.82 -7.86 6.57
CA VAL A 52 -10.07 -7.64 7.31
C VAL A 52 -10.94 -6.57 6.63
N SER A 53 -10.36 -5.45 6.19
CA SER A 53 -11.06 -4.36 5.51
C SER A 53 -11.72 -4.82 4.21
N MET A 54 -11.12 -5.78 3.52
CA MET A 54 -11.65 -6.41 2.30
C MET A 54 -12.63 -7.57 2.58
N GLY A 55 -13.07 -7.75 3.84
CA GLY A 55 -14.16 -8.67 4.21
C GLY A 55 -13.74 -10.03 4.75
N TRP A 56 -12.47 -10.39 4.75
CA TRP A 56 -11.96 -11.62 5.36
C TRP A 56 -11.70 -11.40 6.86
N GLN A 57 -12.74 -11.59 7.68
CA GLN A 57 -12.75 -11.23 9.11
C GLN A 57 -11.89 -12.13 10.00
N ASP A 58 -11.50 -13.31 9.53
CA ASP A 58 -10.62 -14.25 10.24
C ASP A 58 -9.41 -14.59 9.35
N PRO A 59 -8.39 -13.68 9.28
CA PRO A 59 -7.20 -13.91 8.47
C PRO A 59 -6.38 -15.13 8.90
N ASP A 60 -6.42 -15.51 10.17
CA ASP A 60 -5.65 -16.63 10.70
C ASP A 60 -6.22 -17.98 10.28
N ALA A 61 -7.49 -18.04 9.86
CA ALA A 61 -8.11 -19.24 9.29
C ALA A 61 -7.79 -19.43 7.79
N LEU A 62 -7.13 -18.48 7.13
CA LEU A 62 -6.82 -18.58 5.70
C LEU A 62 -5.67 -19.57 5.46
N PRO A 63 -5.83 -20.51 4.52
CA PRO A 63 -4.85 -21.58 4.30
C PRO A 63 -3.56 -21.09 3.62
N THR A 64 -3.65 -19.99 2.89
CA THR A 64 -2.50 -19.42 2.16
C THR A 64 -2.52 -17.89 2.27
N THR A 65 -1.44 -17.36 2.78
CA THR A 65 -1.23 -15.91 3.00
C THR A 65 0.09 -15.48 2.39
N LEU A 66 0.40 -14.19 2.44
CA LEU A 66 1.71 -13.67 2.03
C LEU A 66 2.85 -14.37 2.78
N SER A 67 2.64 -14.70 4.07
CA SER A 67 3.61 -15.46 4.87
C SER A 67 3.93 -16.80 4.22
N THR A 68 2.91 -17.58 3.87
CA THR A 68 3.04 -18.88 3.20
C THR A 68 3.81 -18.76 1.87
N LEU A 69 3.44 -17.79 1.05
CA LEU A 69 4.08 -17.55 -0.26
C LEU A 69 5.55 -17.14 -0.12
N MET A 70 5.84 -16.22 0.81
CA MET A 70 7.22 -15.81 1.07
C MET A 70 8.05 -16.95 1.63
N GLN A 71 7.49 -17.80 2.49
CA GLN A 71 8.17 -18.98 3.01
C GLN A 71 8.52 -19.98 1.91
N LYS A 72 7.61 -20.20 0.96
CA LYS A 72 7.90 -21.01 -0.25
C LYS A 72 9.05 -20.41 -1.06
N ALA A 73 9.05 -19.10 -1.28
CA ALA A 73 10.11 -18.41 -2.01
C ALA A 73 11.47 -18.52 -1.30
N MET A 74 11.49 -18.41 0.05
CA MET A 74 12.73 -18.61 0.85
C MET A 74 13.30 -20.01 0.73
N ASN A 75 12.45 -21.01 0.49
CA ASN A 75 12.84 -22.43 0.37
C ASN A 75 12.97 -22.88 -1.09
N ASP A 76 13.05 -21.94 -2.06
CA ASP A 76 13.12 -22.20 -3.51
C ASP A 76 12.01 -23.13 -4.03
N GLN A 77 10.83 -23.10 -3.36
CA GLN A 77 9.67 -23.88 -3.75
C GLN A 77 8.87 -23.17 -4.84
N CYS A 78 8.28 -23.97 -5.74
CA CYS A 78 7.41 -23.42 -6.77
C CYS A 78 6.14 -22.82 -6.17
N ILE A 79 5.79 -21.62 -6.62
CA ILE A 79 4.52 -20.95 -6.31
C ILE A 79 3.68 -21.03 -7.59
N PRO A 80 2.61 -21.87 -7.61
CA PRO A 80 1.71 -21.93 -8.76
C PRO A 80 1.05 -20.59 -9.06
N PRO A 81 0.78 -20.28 -10.33
CA PRO A 81 0.01 -19.08 -10.68
C PRO A 81 -1.33 -19.04 -9.96
N GLY A 82 -1.68 -17.89 -9.35
CA GLY A 82 -2.93 -17.70 -8.62
C GLY A 82 -2.96 -18.26 -7.21
N GLU A 83 -1.91 -18.92 -6.74
CA GLU A 83 -1.88 -19.41 -5.36
C GLU A 83 -1.95 -18.25 -4.36
N GLY A 84 -2.85 -18.39 -3.37
CA GLY A 84 -3.04 -17.38 -2.32
C GLY A 84 -3.78 -16.12 -2.77
N ILE A 85 -4.31 -16.09 -3.98
CA ILE A 85 -5.10 -14.96 -4.49
C ILE A 85 -6.57 -15.16 -4.15
N LEU A 86 -7.14 -14.18 -3.46
CA LEU A 86 -8.56 -14.08 -3.14
C LEU A 86 -9.22 -13.06 -4.07
N HIS A 87 -10.42 -13.38 -4.57
CA HIS A 87 -11.16 -12.51 -5.48
C HIS A 87 -12.22 -11.72 -4.72
N HIS A 88 -12.20 -10.40 -4.81
CA HIS A 88 -13.17 -9.53 -4.16
C HIS A 88 -14.27 -9.07 -5.13
N ALA A 89 -15.50 -8.94 -4.62
CA ALA A 89 -16.68 -8.58 -5.41
C ALA A 89 -16.58 -7.19 -6.08
N GLU A 90 -15.71 -6.30 -5.60
CA GLU A 90 -15.48 -4.98 -6.19
C GLU A 90 -14.40 -4.98 -7.30
N GLY A 91 -14.05 -6.17 -7.83
CA GLY A 91 -13.20 -6.32 -9.00
C GLY A 91 -11.69 -6.18 -8.74
N VAL A 92 -11.26 -6.30 -7.50
CA VAL A 92 -9.85 -6.38 -7.11
C VAL A 92 -9.53 -7.77 -6.59
N ASP A 93 -8.28 -8.19 -6.72
CA ASP A 93 -7.75 -9.40 -6.13
C ASP A 93 -6.88 -9.05 -4.91
N LEU A 94 -6.73 -10.00 -3.97
CA LEU A 94 -6.00 -9.81 -2.73
C LEU A 94 -5.07 -11.00 -2.44
N ILE A 95 -3.81 -10.73 -2.12
CA ILE A 95 -2.97 -11.64 -1.35
C ILE A 95 -3.10 -11.23 0.13
N PRO A 96 -3.71 -12.08 0.98
CA PRO A 96 -3.97 -11.74 2.37
C PRO A 96 -2.72 -11.87 3.25
N ALA A 97 -2.74 -11.25 4.43
CA ALA A 97 -1.77 -11.45 5.51
C ALA A 97 -2.46 -11.89 6.79
N ASN A 98 -1.66 -12.46 7.66
CA ASN A 98 -2.06 -12.81 9.02
C ASN A 98 -0.85 -12.65 9.97
N ILE A 99 -1.04 -12.99 11.25
CA ILE A 99 -0.02 -12.82 12.30
C ILE A 99 1.27 -13.59 12.03
N GLU A 100 1.23 -14.68 11.24
CA GLU A 100 2.43 -15.48 10.90
C GLU A 100 3.49 -14.64 10.16
N LEU A 101 3.07 -13.55 9.49
CA LEU A 101 3.99 -12.66 8.79
C LEU A 101 5.00 -11.98 9.76
N ALA A 102 4.64 -11.81 11.04
CA ALA A 102 5.56 -11.32 12.07
C ALA A 102 6.68 -12.32 12.35
N GLY A 103 6.35 -13.60 12.44
CA GLY A 103 7.35 -14.67 12.60
C GLY A 103 8.27 -14.79 11.38
N LEU A 104 7.70 -14.63 10.18
CA LEU A 104 8.47 -14.61 8.94
C LEU A 104 9.46 -13.44 8.88
N GLU A 105 9.11 -12.25 9.37
CA GLU A 105 10.03 -11.11 9.42
C GLU A 105 11.30 -11.44 10.23
N VAL A 106 11.17 -12.17 11.32
CA VAL A 106 12.31 -12.66 12.10
C VAL A 106 13.13 -13.69 11.30
N ALA A 107 12.49 -14.62 10.62
CA ALA A 107 13.15 -15.64 9.80
C ALA A 107 13.95 -15.03 8.62
N LEU A 108 13.45 -13.94 8.03
CA LEU A 108 14.13 -13.20 6.95
C LEU A 108 15.53 -12.73 7.33
N VAL A 109 15.80 -12.46 8.62
CA VAL A 109 17.12 -11.94 9.07
C VAL A 109 18.26 -12.87 8.66
N ASN A 110 18.04 -14.18 8.65
CA ASN A 110 19.03 -15.19 8.34
C ASN A 110 18.94 -15.74 6.90
N THR A 111 18.06 -15.16 6.07
CA THR A 111 17.83 -15.64 4.70
C THR A 111 18.75 -14.95 3.71
N MET A 112 19.29 -15.70 2.75
CA MET A 112 20.03 -15.14 1.62
C MET A 112 19.09 -14.30 0.73
N SER A 113 19.59 -13.17 0.22
CA SER A 113 18.80 -12.25 -0.62
C SER A 113 17.46 -11.85 0.02
N ARG A 114 17.42 -11.79 1.33
CA ARG A 114 16.25 -11.54 2.19
C ARG A 114 15.43 -10.32 1.80
N GLU A 115 16.04 -9.34 1.13
CA GLU A 115 15.38 -8.11 0.71
C GLU A 115 14.51 -8.32 -0.57
N LYS A 116 14.64 -9.47 -1.24
CA LYS A 116 14.01 -9.73 -2.55
C LYS A 116 12.96 -10.84 -2.51
N VAL A 117 12.67 -11.39 -1.36
CA VAL A 117 11.74 -12.52 -1.22
C VAL A 117 10.34 -12.16 -1.71
N MET A 118 9.79 -11.01 -1.26
CA MET A 118 8.49 -10.53 -1.74
C MET A 118 8.49 -10.27 -3.25
N LYS A 119 9.59 -9.76 -3.79
CA LYS A 119 9.72 -9.56 -5.24
C LYS A 119 9.61 -10.87 -6.00
N GLN A 120 10.21 -11.96 -5.51
CA GLN A 120 10.10 -13.30 -6.12
C GLN A 120 8.64 -13.79 -6.12
N VAL A 121 7.93 -13.61 -5.01
CA VAL A 121 6.50 -13.94 -4.90
C VAL A 121 5.68 -13.19 -5.97
N LEU A 122 5.95 -11.91 -6.17
CA LEU A 122 5.15 -11.07 -7.06
C LEU A 122 5.54 -11.13 -8.54
N ASP A 123 6.68 -11.74 -8.88
CA ASP A 123 7.17 -11.72 -10.27
C ASP A 123 6.25 -12.46 -11.27
N SER A 124 5.52 -13.49 -10.83
CA SER A 124 4.51 -14.17 -11.66
C SER A 124 3.27 -13.27 -11.86
N ALA A 125 2.75 -12.68 -10.77
CA ALA A 125 1.58 -11.82 -10.78
C ALA A 125 1.77 -10.56 -11.66
N LYS A 126 3.00 -10.02 -11.75
CA LYS A 126 3.30 -8.83 -12.57
C LYS A 126 2.92 -8.94 -14.05
N ARG A 127 2.65 -10.13 -14.57
CA ARG A 127 2.25 -10.35 -15.96
C ARG A 127 0.74 -10.33 -16.17
N GLU A 128 -0.03 -10.49 -15.10
CA GLU A 128 -1.48 -10.66 -15.12
C GLU A 128 -2.25 -9.43 -14.73
N TYR A 129 -1.59 -8.51 -14.00
CA TYR A 129 -2.19 -7.28 -13.48
C TYR A 129 -1.64 -6.03 -14.17
N ASP A 130 -2.40 -4.94 -14.11
CA ASP A 130 -1.95 -3.61 -14.48
C ASP A 130 -1.29 -2.89 -13.31
N PHE A 131 -1.83 -3.10 -12.09
CA PHE A 131 -1.32 -2.53 -10.85
C PHE A 131 -1.24 -3.57 -9.74
N ILE A 132 -0.20 -3.47 -8.91
CA ILE A 132 -0.04 -4.20 -7.65
C ILE A 132 0.18 -3.16 -6.55
N LEU A 133 -0.69 -3.13 -5.54
CA LEU A 133 -0.63 -2.20 -4.43
C LEU A 133 -0.23 -2.96 -3.16
N LEU A 134 0.85 -2.53 -2.50
CA LEU A 134 1.36 -3.15 -1.28
C LEU A 134 0.98 -2.30 -0.08
N ASP A 135 0.12 -2.80 0.81
CA ASP A 135 -0.18 -2.16 2.10
C ASP A 135 0.88 -2.52 3.13
N CYS A 136 1.73 -1.58 3.47
CA CYS A 136 2.90 -1.86 4.29
C CYS A 136 2.65 -1.60 5.78
N THR A 137 3.30 -2.42 6.63
CA THR A 137 3.31 -2.24 8.09
C THR A 137 3.83 -0.85 8.50
N PRO A 138 3.40 -0.29 9.66
CA PRO A 138 3.90 0.98 10.18
C PRO A 138 5.28 0.83 10.83
N SER A 139 6.22 0.28 10.09
CA SER A 139 7.61 0.08 10.52
C SER A 139 8.57 0.30 9.36
N LEU A 140 9.86 0.39 9.65
CA LEU A 140 10.94 0.41 8.65
C LEU A 140 11.73 -0.91 8.69
N GLY A 141 11.07 -2.01 9.08
CA GLY A 141 11.62 -3.36 9.19
C GLY A 141 11.82 -4.06 7.84
N MET A 142 12.12 -5.35 7.90
CA MET A 142 12.43 -6.16 6.71
C MET A 142 11.25 -6.31 5.77
N LEU A 143 10.01 -6.32 6.26
CA LEU A 143 8.83 -6.37 5.40
C LEU A 143 8.71 -5.10 4.56
N THR A 144 8.92 -3.92 5.15
CA THR A 144 8.93 -2.65 4.40
C THR A 144 10.08 -2.59 3.38
N VAL A 145 11.27 -3.09 3.73
CA VAL A 145 12.39 -3.20 2.79
C VAL A 145 12.05 -4.12 1.63
N ASN A 146 11.41 -5.27 1.88
CA ASN A 146 10.92 -6.18 0.85
C ASN A 146 9.89 -5.55 -0.08
N ALA A 147 8.93 -4.81 0.48
CA ALA A 147 7.93 -4.09 -0.31
C ALA A 147 8.59 -3.04 -1.23
N LEU A 148 9.52 -2.24 -0.70
CA LEU A 148 10.28 -1.25 -1.48
C LEU A 148 11.20 -1.90 -2.53
N ALA A 149 11.77 -3.07 -2.25
CA ALA A 149 12.57 -3.83 -3.20
C ALA A 149 11.74 -4.39 -4.36
N ALA A 150 10.47 -4.70 -4.13
CA ALA A 150 9.52 -5.21 -5.12
C ALA A 150 8.82 -4.10 -5.91
N ALA A 151 8.72 -2.88 -5.35
CA ALA A 151 7.95 -1.76 -5.90
C ALA A 151 8.68 -1.02 -7.04
N ASP A 152 7.90 -0.45 -7.94
CA ASP A 152 8.35 0.52 -8.94
C ASP A 152 8.27 1.94 -8.39
N THR A 153 7.21 2.21 -7.60
CA THR A 153 6.98 3.51 -6.96
C THR A 153 6.53 3.35 -5.51
N THR A 154 6.64 4.42 -4.74
CA THR A 154 6.10 4.47 -3.38
C THR A 154 5.22 5.69 -3.18
N LEU A 155 4.00 5.46 -2.64
CA LEU A 155 3.02 6.46 -2.23
C LEU A 155 3.11 6.63 -0.71
N ILE A 156 3.16 7.88 -0.24
CA ILE A 156 3.35 8.19 1.18
C ILE A 156 2.12 8.93 1.73
N PRO A 157 1.13 8.22 2.31
CA PRO A 157 0.04 8.88 3.01
C PRO A 157 0.54 9.55 4.29
N VAL A 158 0.21 10.84 4.46
CA VAL A 158 0.64 11.65 5.61
C VAL A 158 -0.59 12.31 6.22
N GLN A 159 -0.81 12.07 7.52
CA GLN A 159 -1.90 12.70 8.24
C GLN A 159 -1.63 14.20 8.46
N ALA A 160 -2.59 15.05 8.07
CA ALA A 160 -2.48 16.50 8.12
C ALA A 160 -2.65 17.13 9.53
N GLN A 161 -2.62 16.34 10.60
CA GLN A 161 -2.80 16.87 11.97
C GLN A 161 -1.50 17.06 12.77
N TYR A 162 -0.51 16.24 12.52
CA TYR A 162 0.79 16.32 13.19
C TYR A 162 1.87 15.75 12.29
N LEU A 163 2.69 16.62 11.77
CA LEU A 163 3.88 16.20 11.02
C LEU A 163 5.01 15.94 12.02
N SER A 164 5.30 14.67 12.27
CA SER A 164 6.63 14.35 12.74
C SER A 164 7.59 14.51 11.53
N ALA A 165 8.10 15.72 11.35
CA ALA A 165 9.08 15.99 10.29
C ALA A 165 10.24 14.98 10.36
N LYS A 166 10.66 14.62 11.58
CA LYS A 166 11.68 13.61 11.83
C LYS A 166 11.26 12.22 11.31
N GLY A 167 9.99 11.82 11.47
CA GLY A 167 9.51 10.53 11.00
C GLY A 167 9.47 10.44 9.48
N LEU A 168 8.99 11.48 8.81
CA LEU A 168 8.99 11.52 7.35
C LEU A 168 10.43 11.56 6.79
N GLU A 169 11.32 12.27 7.42
CA GLU A 169 12.73 12.31 7.03
C GLU A 169 13.40 10.92 7.15
N GLN A 170 13.17 10.20 8.24
CA GLN A 170 13.68 8.83 8.41
C GLN A 170 13.13 7.89 7.33
N LEU A 171 11.85 7.99 7.00
CA LEU A 171 11.23 7.23 5.92
C LEU A 171 11.90 7.53 4.59
N LEU A 172 12.08 8.81 4.24
CA LEU A 172 12.73 9.22 3.00
C LEU A 172 14.19 8.75 2.92
N GLN A 173 14.91 8.78 4.04
CA GLN A 173 16.27 8.22 4.12
C GLN A 173 16.28 6.70 3.87
N THR A 174 15.28 5.96 4.40
CA THR A 174 15.15 4.51 4.16
C THR A 174 14.85 4.23 2.69
N VAL A 175 13.91 4.96 2.07
CA VAL A 175 13.62 4.86 0.63
C VAL A 175 14.89 5.12 -0.21
N GLN A 176 15.67 6.14 0.14
CA GLN A 176 16.92 6.46 -0.55
C GLN A 176 17.97 5.35 -0.40
N LYS A 177 18.09 4.74 0.80
CA LYS A 177 19.00 3.60 1.01
C LYS A 177 18.60 2.40 0.15
N VAL A 178 17.30 2.03 0.16
CA VAL A 178 16.79 0.95 -0.68
C VAL A 178 17.04 1.25 -2.16
N ARG A 179 16.74 2.48 -2.62
CA ARG A 179 17.00 2.88 -4.00
C ARG A 179 18.46 2.76 -4.39
N ARG A 180 19.38 3.17 -3.53
CA ARG A 180 20.81 3.13 -3.81
C ARG A 180 21.39 1.71 -3.81
N GLN A 181 20.92 0.84 -2.91
CA GLN A 181 21.58 -0.43 -2.63
C GLN A 181 20.84 -1.65 -3.19
N ILE A 182 19.51 -1.59 -3.35
CA ILE A 182 18.67 -2.75 -3.63
C ILE A 182 17.84 -2.58 -4.90
N ASN A 183 17.14 -1.44 -5.04
CA ASN A 183 16.23 -1.17 -6.14
C ASN A 183 16.48 0.22 -6.76
N PRO A 184 17.46 0.35 -7.67
CA PRO A 184 17.81 1.65 -8.27
C PRO A 184 16.69 2.31 -9.08
N LYS A 185 15.67 1.55 -9.47
CA LYS A 185 14.52 2.04 -10.26
C LYS A 185 13.40 2.62 -9.39
N LEU A 186 13.43 2.40 -8.07
CA LEU A 186 12.40 2.86 -7.15
C LEU A 186 12.26 4.39 -7.21
N LYS A 187 11.03 4.86 -7.39
CA LYS A 187 10.69 6.28 -7.40
C LYS A 187 9.75 6.60 -6.23
N ILE A 188 9.77 7.84 -5.77
CA ILE A 188 8.72 8.35 -4.89
C ILE A 188 7.65 8.95 -5.79
N GLU A 189 6.44 8.40 -5.73
CA GLU A 189 5.29 8.88 -6.48
C GLU A 189 4.82 10.23 -5.95
N GLY A 190 4.70 10.31 -4.63
CA GLY A 190 4.36 11.54 -3.94
C GLY A 190 3.88 11.33 -2.51
N ILE A 191 3.61 12.47 -1.86
CA ILE A 191 2.98 12.56 -0.56
C ILE A 191 1.49 12.81 -0.77
N LEU A 192 0.64 11.94 -0.19
CA LEU A 192 -0.82 12.11 -0.17
C LEU A 192 -1.25 12.58 1.22
N LEU A 193 -1.80 13.79 1.30
CA LEU A 193 -2.33 14.30 2.57
C LEU A 193 -3.67 13.64 2.89
N THR A 194 -3.74 13.03 4.06
CA THR A 194 -4.90 12.29 4.56
C THR A 194 -5.48 12.94 5.81
N MET A 195 -6.76 12.63 6.09
CA MET A 195 -7.49 13.14 7.26
C MET A 195 -7.42 14.67 7.36
N THR A 196 -7.47 15.33 6.20
CA THR A 196 -7.43 16.80 6.13
C THR A 196 -8.74 17.39 6.63
N ASP A 197 -8.67 18.58 7.25
CA ASP A 197 -9.82 19.42 7.54
C ASP A 197 -9.57 20.84 7.02
N SER A 198 -9.96 21.07 5.78
CA SER A 198 -9.78 22.36 5.10
C SER A 198 -10.62 23.52 5.68
N ARG A 199 -11.56 23.20 6.60
CA ARG A 199 -12.40 24.21 7.26
C ARG A 199 -11.69 24.90 8.40
N THR A 200 -10.58 24.33 8.89
CA THR A 200 -9.81 24.87 10.00
C THR A 200 -8.56 25.59 9.52
N ASN A 201 -8.25 26.74 10.13
CA ASN A 201 -7.00 27.46 9.86
C ASN A 201 -5.77 26.56 10.10
N TYR A 202 -5.84 25.71 11.12
CA TYR A 202 -4.77 24.77 11.45
C TYR A 202 -4.53 23.75 10.33
N GLY A 203 -5.60 23.17 9.76
CA GLY A 203 -5.49 22.23 8.66
C GLY A 203 -4.83 22.86 7.42
N GLN A 204 -5.21 24.11 7.09
CA GLN A 204 -4.61 24.86 5.99
C GLN A 204 -3.12 25.20 6.25
N GLN A 205 -2.77 25.56 7.48
CA GLN A 205 -1.38 25.84 7.85
C GLN A 205 -0.49 24.60 7.71
N ILE A 206 -0.97 23.42 8.13
CA ILE A 206 -0.23 22.15 7.99
C ILE A 206 -0.06 21.77 6.52
N ASP A 207 -1.11 21.91 5.70
CA ASP A 207 -1.00 21.67 4.25
C ASP A 207 0.07 22.55 3.61
N ASN A 208 0.04 23.86 3.85
CA ASN A 208 1.02 24.81 3.37
C ASN A 208 2.45 24.49 3.86
N LEU A 209 2.59 24.08 5.12
CA LEU A 209 3.88 23.71 5.69
C LEU A 209 4.48 22.49 4.99
N ILE A 210 3.66 21.45 4.73
CA ILE A 210 4.12 20.24 4.04
C ILE A 210 4.50 20.56 2.60
N ARG A 211 3.67 21.31 1.87
CA ARG A 211 3.96 21.74 0.50
C ARG A 211 5.21 22.60 0.42
N GLY A 212 5.39 23.52 1.36
CA GLY A 212 6.60 24.36 1.45
C GLY A 212 7.86 23.58 1.77
N ALA A 213 7.78 22.62 2.70
CA ALA A 213 8.96 21.85 3.14
C ALA A 213 9.41 20.79 2.12
N TYR A 214 8.46 20.16 1.43
CA TYR A 214 8.74 18.98 0.58
C TYR A 214 8.43 19.18 -0.90
N GLY A 215 7.51 20.09 -1.27
CA GLY A 215 7.00 20.24 -2.63
C GLY A 215 8.05 20.59 -3.69
N SER A 216 9.18 21.17 -3.29
CA SER A 216 10.31 21.42 -4.21
C SER A 216 11.12 20.17 -4.57
N LYS A 217 11.01 19.09 -3.78
CA LYS A 217 11.80 17.86 -3.91
C LYS A 217 10.96 16.63 -4.21
N ILE A 218 9.73 16.59 -3.72
CA ILE A 218 8.81 15.45 -3.81
C ILE A 218 7.44 16.00 -4.19
N LYS A 219 6.76 15.37 -5.15
CA LYS A 219 5.37 15.69 -5.48
C LYS A 219 4.51 15.59 -4.22
N VAL A 220 3.76 16.63 -3.89
CA VAL A 220 2.64 16.56 -2.94
C VAL A 220 1.38 16.62 -3.79
N PHE A 221 0.55 15.59 -3.69
CA PHE A 221 -0.68 15.53 -4.50
C PHE A 221 -1.60 16.72 -4.20
N ASP A 222 -2.24 17.26 -5.23
CA ASP A 222 -3.23 18.33 -5.07
C ASP A 222 -4.50 17.79 -4.39
N GLN A 223 -4.86 16.55 -4.71
CA GLN A 223 -5.95 15.83 -4.05
C GLN A 223 -5.56 15.51 -2.61
N THR A 224 -6.45 15.81 -1.69
CA THR A 224 -6.30 15.44 -0.28
C THR A 224 -7.49 14.57 0.14
N ILE A 225 -7.24 13.64 1.07
CA ILE A 225 -8.28 12.76 1.60
C ILE A 225 -8.85 13.39 2.88
N PRO A 226 -10.10 13.85 2.89
CA PRO A 226 -10.67 14.49 4.07
C PRO A 226 -10.93 13.49 5.20
N ARG A 227 -10.95 13.99 6.43
CA ARG A 227 -11.36 13.19 7.59
C ARG A 227 -12.86 12.84 7.47
N SER A 228 -13.18 11.55 7.67
CA SER A 228 -14.56 11.05 7.64
C SER A 228 -14.74 9.90 8.61
N VAL A 229 -15.86 9.91 9.35
CA VAL A 229 -16.29 8.78 10.18
C VAL A 229 -16.64 7.59 9.28
N ARG A 230 -17.30 7.83 8.15
CA ARG A 230 -17.65 6.78 7.17
C ARG A 230 -16.42 6.02 6.67
N ALA A 231 -15.32 6.73 6.43
CA ALA A 231 -14.07 6.09 6.02
C ALA A 231 -13.42 5.25 7.13
N ALA A 232 -13.72 5.52 8.40
CA ALA A 232 -13.27 4.70 9.52
C ALA A 232 -14.13 3.43 9.71
N GLU A 233 -15.38 3.44 9.24
CA GLU A 233 -16.30 2.32 9.35
C GLU A 233 -16.05 1.21 8.31
N ILE A 234 -15.39 1.51 7.18
CA ILE A 234 -15.21 0.57 6.06
C ILE A 234 -14.55 -0.74 6.48
N SER A 235 -13.54 -0.68 7.35
CA SER A 235 -12.83 -1.87 7.84
C SER A 235 -13.72 -2.83 8.62
N ALA A 236 -14.81 -2.35 9.23
CA ALA A 236 -15.77 -3.19 9.94
C ALA A 236 -16.83 -3.82 9.01
N VAL A 237 -17.01 -3.26 7.81
CA VAL A 237 -18.10 -3.62 6.88
C VAL A 237 -17.61 -4.50 5.73
N GLY A 238 -16.30 -4.57 5.50
CA GLY A 238 -15.71 -5.33 4.39
C GLY A 238 -16.08 -4.77 3.01
N LYS A 239 -16.16 -3.45 2.88
CA LYS A 239 -16.57 -2.74 1.65
C LYS A 239 -15.77 -1.47 1.50
N SER A 240 -15.38 -1.15 0.26
CA SER A 240 -14.71 0.12 -0.02
C SER A 240 -15.59 1.33 0.27
N ILE A 241 -14.96 2.51 0.35
CA ILE A 241 -15.71 3.77 0.48
C ILE A 241 -16.66 4.00 -0.71
N PHE A 242 -16.38 3.44 -1.87
CA PHE A 242 -17.23 3.58 -3.05
C PHE A 242 -18.55 2.84 -2.93
N GLN A 243 -18.61 1.75 -2.15
CA GLN A 243 -19.84 1.05 -1.81
C GLN A 243 -20.48 1.59 -0.53
N HIS A 244 -19.67 1.93 0.49
CA HIS A 244 -20.17 2.34 1.80
C HIS A 244 -20.74 3.77 1.81
N ASP A 245 -20.05 4.71 1.13
CA ASP A 245 -20.47 6.11 1.01
C ASP A 245 -20.14 6.68 -0.39
N PRO A 246 -20.87 6.20 -1.45
CA PRO A 246 -20.52 6.47 -2.85
C PRO A 246 -20.57 7.95 -3.26
N LYS A 247 -21.33 8.77 -2.53
CA LYS A 247 -21.50 10.21 -2.76
C LYS A 247 -20.70 11.06 -1.77
N GLY A 248 -19.96 10.40 -0.85
CA GLY A 248 -19.18 11.06 0.17
C GLY A 248 -17.93 11.73 -0.40
N LYS A 249 -17.44 12.74 0.32
CA LYS A 249 -16.25 13.49 -0.07
C LYS A 249 -14.99 12.63 -0.16
N VAL A 250 -14.88 11.54 0.63
CA VAL A 250 -13.75 10.62 0.58
C VAL A 250 -13.79 9.79 -0.69
N ALA A 251 -14.98 9.28 -1.09
CA ALA A 251 -15.15 8.56 -2.35
C ALA A 251 -14.81 9.46 -3.56
N GLU A 252 -15.24 10.71 -3.52
CA GLU A 252 -14.92 11.70 -4.57
C GLU A 252 -13.41 11.98 -4.63
N ALA A 253 -12.75 12.13 -3.46
CA ALA A 253 -11.32 12.39 -3.39
C ALA A 253 -10.50 11.22 -3.98
N TYR A 254 -10.82 9.96 -3.63
CA TYR A 254 -10.14 8.80 -4.20
C TYR A 254 -10.45 8.64 -5.70
N ARG A 255 -11.68 8.91 -6.13
CA ARG A 255 -12.05 8.89 -7.56
C ARG A 255 -11.25 9.93 -8.36
N SER A 256 -11.11 11.14 -7.82
CA SER A 256 -10.28 12.18 -8.42
C SER A 256 -8.80 11.79 -8.44
N LEU A 257 -8.27 11.27 -7.33
CA LEU A 257 -6.89 10.80 -7.23
C LEU A 257 -6.59 9.75 -8.32
N THR A 258 -7.48 8.77 -8.49
CA THR A 258 -7.33 7.69 -9.48
C THR A 258 -7.30 8.25 -10.90
N LYS A 259 -8.28 9.08 -11.27
CA LYS A 259 -8.41 9.62 -12.64
C LYS A 259 -7.28 10.56 -13.06
N THR A 260 -6.74 11.31 -12.11
CA THR A 260 -5.77 12.36 -12.42
C THR A 260 -4.34 11.84 -12.43
N ASN A 261 -4.03 10.77 -11.70
CA ASN A 261 -2.66 10.37 -11.45
C ASN A 261 -2.31 8.96 -11.95
N TYR A 262 -3.30 8.15 -12.30
CA TYR A 262 -3.14 6.76 -12.75
C TYR A 262 -3.95 6.46 -14.01
#